data_a476a1ef1fc9a2a8bce6c1d8281b5fe9
#
_entry.id   a476a1ef1fc9a2a8bce6c1d8281b5fe9
#
_cell.length_a   1.000
_cell.length_b   1.000
_cell.length_c   1.000
_cell.angle_alpha   90.00
_cell.angle_beta   90.00
_cell.angle_gamma   90.00
#
_symmetry.space_group_name_H-M   'P 1'
#
loop_
_entity.id
_entity.type
_entity.pdbx_description
1 polymer ?
#
loop_
_entity_poly.entity_id
_entity_poly.type
_entity_poly.pdbx_seq_one_letter_code
_entity_poly.pdbx_strand_id
1 'polypeptide(L)'
;MSALIETRALARRDERRQAVLLQPTDFALHRADRVSITGASGSGKSVFLRALALLDAPTSGQVLWNHRPIANADIPEYRSRICYLSQRPALIDGTVLDNLRFPFSLKSLRKRHFELATVTALLQHAGKSPDFLAKNASDLSGGESQVVALIRTLQLNPEVLLLDEPTAALDPASSRDVEALIDAWFADDPTRAYVWVSHDLEQAQRMSDIHLHMSAGVLSGATQA
;
A
#
# COMPACT_ATOMS: atom_id res chain seq x y z
N MET A 1 9.35 4.13 20.75
CA MET A 1 9.80 4.14 19.34
C MET A 1 9.14 5.30 18.62
N SER A 2 9.80 5.91 17.64
CA SER A 2 9.21 7.06 16.91
C SER A 2 8.23 6.57 15.85
N ALA A 3 7.03 7.12 15.81
CA ALA A 3 6.04 6.78 14.81
C ALA A 3 6.41 7.38 13.44
N LEU A 4 6.24 6.58 12.38
CA LEU A 4 6.37 7.01 10.98
C LEU A 4 5.12 7.79 10.53
N ILE A 5 3.95 7.26 10.85
CA ILE A 5 2.65 7.86 10.54
C ILE A 5 1.83 7.89 11.83
N GLU A 6 1.17 9.02 12.09
CA GLU A 6 0.17 9.15 13.14
C GLU A 6 -1.10 9.76 12.57
N THR A 7 -2.23 9.39 13.13
CA THR A 7 -3.49 10.10 12.88
C THR A 7 -4.04 10.65 14.19
N ARG A 8 -4.66 11.83 14.12
CA ARG A 8 -5.35 12.46 15.25
C ARG A 8 -6.77 12.75 14.85
N ALA A 9 -7.71 12.04 15.44
CA ALA A 9 -9.14 12.12 15.19
C ALA A 9 -9.47 12.11 13.67
N LEU A 10 -8.73 11.31 12.87
CA LEU A 10 -8.89 11.23 11.42
C LEU A 10 -10.27 10.70 11.09
N ALA A 11 -11.09 11.48 10.38
CA ALA A 11 -12.44 11.08 10.03
C ALA A 11 -12.77 11.40 8.57
N ARG A 12 -13.70 10.59 8.01
CA ARG A 12 -14.18 10.77 6.64
C ARG A 12 -15.70 10.60 6.58
N ARG A 13 -16.36 11.57 5.93
CA ARG A 13 -17.80 11.54 5.63
C ARG A 13 -18.01 11.62 4.12
N ASP A 14 -19.02 10.93 3.63
CA ASP A 14 -19.60 11.18 2.31
C ASP A 14 -20.66 12.28 2.46
N GLU A 15 -20.34 13.48 2.04
CA GLU A 15 -21.23 14.64 2.14
C GLU A 15 -22.51 14.48 1.31
N ARG A 16 -22.42 13.74 0.17
CA ARG A 16 -23.58 13.53 -0.71
C ARG A 16 -24.58 12.54 -0.10
N ARG A 17 -24.08 11.50 0.55
CA ARG A 17 -24.89 10.45 1.17
C ARG A 17 -25.14 10.67 2.65
N GLN A 18 -24.54 11.73 3.24
CA GLN A 18 -24.55 12.02 4.68
C GLN A 18 -24.12 10.82 5.54
N ALA A 19 -23.26 9.97 4.99
CA ALA A 19 -22.79 8.75 5.62
C ALA A 19 -21.41 8.93 6.24
N VAL A 20 -21.20 8.41 7.43
CA VAL A 20 -19.88 8.34 8.05
C VAL A 20 -19.16 7.11 7.46
N LEU A 21 -18.02 7.35 6.79
CA LEU A 21 -17.19 6.31 6.19
C LEU A 21 -16.05 5.88 7.12
N LEU A 22 -15.54 6.82 7.92
CA LEU A 22 -14.52 6.61 8.94
C LEU A 22 -14.86 7.49 10.15
N GLN A 23 -15.01 6.88 11.30
CA GLN A 23 -15.17 7.57 12.58
C GLN A 23 -13.84 8.22 13.00
N PRO A 24 -13.86 9.25 13.89
CA PRO A 24 -12.62 9.82 14.40
C PRO A 24 -11.68 8.73 14.93
N THR A 25 -10.53 8.60 14.28
CA THR A 25 -9.59 7.48 14.49
C THR A 25 -8.21 8.02 14.84
N ASP A 26 -7.68 7.58 15.97
CA ASP A 26 -6.29 7.75 16.35
C ASP A 26 -5.55 6.45 16.03
N PHE A 27 -4.42 6.56 15.35
CA PHE A 27 -3.61 5.43 14.92
C PHE A 27 -2.14 5.85 14.88
N ALA A 28 -1.25 4.93 15.19
CA ALA A 28 0.19 5.12 15.03
C ALA A 28 0.81 3.90 14.35
N LEU A 29 1.63 4.13 13.33
CA LEU A 29 2.45 3.13 12.67
C LEU A 29 3.91 3.45 12.95
N HIS A 30 4.62 2.50 13.56
CA HIS A 30 6.02 2.65 13.92
C HIS A 30 6.93 1.94 12.91
N ARG A 31 8.23 2.19 13.04
CA ARG A 31 9.25 1.42 12.30
C ARG A 31 9.15 -0.05 12.69
N ALA A 32 9.37 -0.92 11.71
CA ALA A 32 9.26 -2.37 11.83
C ALA A 32 7.84 -2.91 12.13
N ASP A 33 6.80 -2.08 12.11
CA ASP A 33 5.43 -2.56 12.30
C ASP A 33 4.93 -3.29 11.05
N ARG A 34 4.36 -4.48 11.29
CA ARG A 34 3.60 -5.28 10.33
C ARG A 34 2.16 -5.32 10.83
N VAL A 35 1.32 -4.46 10.28
CA VAL A 35 -0.07 -4.30 10.73
C VAL A 35 -1.03 -4.93 9.74
N SER A 36 -1.99 -5.73 10.20
CA SER A 36 -3.15 -6.12 9.40
C SER A 36 -4.42 -5.41 9.88
N ILE A 37 -5.30 -5.11 8.92
CA ILE A 37 -6.65 -4.61 9.19
C ILE A 37 -7.64 -5.55 8.52
N THR A 38 -8.47 -6.21 9.33
CA THR A 38 -9.53 -7.10 8.89
C THR A 38 -10.90 -6.47 9.08
N GLY A 39 -11.94 -7.05 8.53
CA GLY A 39 -13.33 -6.58 8.68
C GLY A 39 -14.15 -6.80 7.41
N ALA A 40 -15.47 -6.70 7.54
CA ALA A 40 -16.41 -6.92 6.44
C ALA A 40 -16.18 -5.96 5.25
N SER A 41 -16.63 -6.36 4.06
CA SER A 41 -16.65 -5.44 2.90
C SER A 41 -17.49 -4.19 3.24
N GLY A 42 -17.01 -3.02 2.84
CA GLY A 42 -17.68 -1.74 3.15
C GLY A 42 -17.49 -1.25 4.60
N SER A 43 -16.68 -1.90 5.44
CA SER A 43 -16.44 -1.47 6.83
C SER A 43 -15.60 -0.18 6.96
N GLY A 44 -14.93 0.30 5.89
CA GLY A 44 -14.13 1.51 5.90
C GLY A 44 -12.61 1.29 5.73
N LYS A 45 -12.12 0.04 5.58
CA LYS A 45 -10.68 -0.29 5.48
C LYS A 45 -9.97 0.49 4.38
N SER A 46 -10.47 0.43 3.15
CA SER A 46 -9.90 1.16 2.00
C SER A 46 -10.00 2.67 2.18
N VAL A 47 -11.07 3.16 2.81
CA VAL A 47 -11.23 4.59 3.12
C VAL A 47 -10.13 5.04 4.08
N PHE A 48 -9.85 4.25 5.11
CA PHE A 48 -8.77 4.54 6.05
C PHE A 48 -7.40 4.53 5.38
N LEU A 49 -7.05 3.50 4.58
CA LEU A 49 -5.78 3.46 3.87
C LEU A 49 -5.61 4.64 2.91
N ARG A 50 -6.66 5.00 2.15
CA ARG A 50 -6.64 6.12 1.23
C ARG A 50 -6.49 7.46 1.95
N ALA A 51 -7.10 7.59 3.13
CA ALA A 51 -6.94 8.77 3.99
C ALA A 51 -5.50 8.84 4.55
N LEU A 52 -4.91 7.71 4.99
CA LEU A 52 -3.50 7.64 5.39
C LEU A 52 -2.58 8.05 4.24
N ALA A 53 -2.84 7.59 3.02
CA ALA A 53 -2.08 7.96 1.82
C ALA A 53 -2.34 9.40 1.35
N LEU A 54 -3.24 10.15 2.02
CA LEU A 54 -3.73 11.46 1.61
C LEU A 54 -4.31 11.48 0.18
N LEU A 55 -4.78 10.32 -0.32
CA LEU A 55 -5.47 10.23 -1.60
C LEU A 55 -6.88 10.80 -1.51
N ASP A 56 -7.52 10.61 -0.37
CA ASP A 56 -8.79 11.24 -0.01
C ASP A 56 -8.53 12.25 1.11
N ALA A 57 -8.98 13.49 0.91
CA ALA A 57 -8.87 14.50 1.95
C ALA A 57 -9.75 14.11 3.16
N PRO A 58 -9.24 14.14 4.39
CA PRO A 58 -10.05 13.92 5.58
C PRO A 58 -11.13 15.00 5.71
N THR A 59 -12.29 14.63 6.26
CA THR A 59 -13.34 15.62 6.61
C THR A 59 -12.98 16.35 7.91
N SER A 60 -12.30 15.65 8.83
CA SER A 60 -11.73 16.24 10.05
C SER A 60 -10.53 15.42 10.52
N GLY A 61 -9.79 15.96 11.48
CA GLY A 61 -8.55 15.37 11.96
C GLY A 61 -7.39 15.59 10.99
N GLN A 62 -6.29 14.91 11.24
CA GLN A 62 -5.06 15.09 10.45
C GLN A 62 -4.20 13.83 10.44
N VAL A 63 -3.36 13.74 9.41
CA VAL A 63 -2.25 12.78 9.31
C VAL A 63 -0.95 13.52 9.59
N LEU A 64 -0.09 12.92 10.41
CA LEU A 64 1.25 13.42 10.70
C LEU A 64 2.27 12.42 10.13
N TRP A 65 3.36 12.94 9.62
CA TRP A 65 4.52 12.17 9.16
C TRP A 65 5.73 12.56 9.99
N ASN A 66 6.35 11.58 10.64
CA ASN A 66 7.43 11.81 11.59
C ASN A 66 7.06 12.92 12.61
N HIS A 67 5.88 12.80 13.23
CA HIS A 67 5.28 13.72 14.22
C HIS A 67 4.95 15.13 13.71
N ARG A 68 5.05 15.39 12.40
CA ARG A 68 4.78 16.71 11.81
C ARG A 68 3.55 16.69 10.92
N PRO A 69 2.67 17.70 11.02
CA PRO A 69 1.59 17.87 10.05
C PRO A 69 2.16 17.99 8.63
N ILE A 70 1.47 17.39 7.67
CA ILE A 70 1.90 17.39 6.26
C ILE A 70 1.29 18.59 5.56
N ALA A 71 2.13 19.52 5.12
CA ALA A 71 1.67 20.64 4.32
C ALA A 71 1.34 20.20 2.88
N ASN A 72 0.45 20.92 2.20
CA ASN A 72 0.04 20.58 0.83
C ASN A 72 1.23 20.45 -0.14
N ALA A 73 2.26 21.27 0.04
CA ALA A 73 3.47 21.24 -0.77
C ALA A 73 4.29 19.95 -0.57
N ASP A 74 4.17 19.30 0.60
CA ASP A 74 4.94 18.12 0.98
C ASP A 74 4.21 16.81 0.63
N ILE A 75 2.93 16.87 0.24
CA ILE A 75 2.15 15.70 -0.14
C ILE A 75 2.83 14.85 -1.23
N PRO A 76 3.43 15.41 -2.30
CA PRO A 76 4.12 14.60 -3.31
C PRO A 76 5.32 13.84 -2.74
N GLU A 77 6.08 14.44 -1.83
CA GLU A 77 7.18 13.76 -1.15
C GLU A 77 6.66 12.67 -0.23
N TYR A 78 5.67 12.98 0.61
CA TYR A 78 4.99 12.01 1.47
C TYR A 78 4.54 10.78 0.67
N ARG A 79 3.82 10.97 -0.44
CA ARG A 79 3.32 9.87 -1.28
C ARG A 79 4.43 9.09 -1.99
N SER A 80 5.63 9.65 -2.13
CA SER A 80 6.78 8.91 -2.66
C SER A 80 7.44 8.01 -1.63
N ARG A 81 7.15 8.22 -0.34
CA ARG A 81 7.64 7.43 0.79
C ARG A 81 6.57 6.49 1.33
N ILE A 82 5.32 6.92 1.31
CA ILE A 82 4.16 6.19 1.82
C ILE A 82 3.31 5.80 0.62
N CYS A 83 3.51 4.59 0.12
CA CYS A 83 2.93 4.14 -1.13
C CYS A 83 1.69 3.28 -0.90
N TYR A 84 0.60 3.65 -1.58
CA TYR A 84 -0.66 2.90 -1.55
C TYR A 84 -0.74 1.99 -2.79
N LEU A 85 -1.03 0.72 -2.55
CA LEU A 85 -1.33 -0.28 -3.58
C LEU A 85 -2.80 -0.68 -3.47
N SER A 86 -3.56 -0.40 -4.52
CA SER A 86 -4.98 -0.74 -4.58
C SER A 86 -5.21 -2.20 -4.93
N GLN A 87 -6.37 -2.71 -4.57
CA GLN A 87 -6.83 -4.06 -4.92
C GLN A 87 -6.79 -4.33 -6.44
N ARG A 88 -7.11 -3.30 -7.25
CA ARG A 88 -7.05 -3.36 -8.71
C ARG A 88 -6.14 -2.25 -9.21
N PRO A 89 -4.85 -2.55 -9.45
CA PRO A 89 -3.93 -1.54 -9.91
C PRO A 89 -4.23 -1.14 -11.35
N ALA A 90 -4.15 0.16 -11.62
CA ALA A 90 -4.19 0.66 -12.98
C ALA A 90 -2.78 0.58 -13.60
N LEU A 91 -2.69 -0.02 -14.77
CA LEU A 91 -1.52 0.02 -15.63
C LEU A 91 -1.79 0.98 -16.80
N ILE A 92 -0.72 1.59 -17.32
CA ILE A 92 -0.79 2.38 -18.54
C ILE A 92 -0.69 1.46 -19.75
N ASP A 93 -1.20 1.91 -20.90
CA ASP A 93 -1.00 1.22 -22.17
C ASP A 93 0.50 1.14 -22.51
N GLY A 94 0.91 0.01 -23.08
CA GLY A 94 2.30 -0.28 -23.40
C GLY A 94 2.81 -1.53 -22.73
N THR A 95 4.12 -1.69 -22.65
CA THR A 95 4.78 -2.86 -22.08
C THR A 95 4.87 -2.80 -20.55
N VAL A 96 5.21 -3.92 -19.93
CA VAL A 96 5.59 -3.98 -18.51
C VAL A 96 6.73 -2.99 -18.23
N LEU A 97 7.75 -2.93 -19.11
CA LEU A 97 8.87 -2.00 -18.96
C LEU A 97 8.40 -0.53 -18.96
N ASP A 98 7.45 -0.17 -19.83
CA ASP A 98 6.89 1.18 -19.87
C ASP A 98 6.19 1.53 -18.55
N ASN A 99 5.41 0.58 -18.02
CA ASN A 99 4.75 0.73 -16.73
C ASN A 99 5.74 0.91 -15.56
N LEU A 100 6.86 0.19 -15.58
CA LEU A 100 7.89 0.30 -14.54
C LEU A 100 8.70 1.60 -14.67
N ARG A 101 8.87 2.14 -15.86
CA ARG A 101 9.53 3.44 -16.12
C ARG A 101 8.64 4.65 -15.80
N PHE A 102 7.32 4.48 -15.92
CA PHE A 102 6.35 5.57 -15.82
C PHE A 102 6.53 6.47 -14.57
N PRO A 103 6.76 5.96 -13.34
CA PRO A 103 6.91 6.83 -12.16
C PRO A 103 8.00 7.88 -12.32
N PHE A 104 9.10 7.55 -13.03
CA PHE A 104 10.25 8.43 -13.20
C PHE A 104 10.00 9.57 -14.20
N SER A 105 8.89 9.54 -14.93
CA SER A 105 8.42 10.67 -15.76
C SER A 105 7.72 11.76 -14.94
N LEU A 106 7.36 11.48 -13.69
CA LEU A 106 6.64 12.42 -12.84
C LEU A 106 7.56 13.50 -12.27
N LYS A 107 7.07 14.75 -12.22
CA LYS A 107 7.84 15.90 -11.71
C LYS A 107 8.35 15.70 -10.28
N SER A 108 7.57 15.03 -9.43
CA SER A 108 7.93 14.72 -8.04
C SER A 108 9.10 13.76 -7.91
N LEU A 109 9.33 12.92 -8.92
CA LEU A 109 10.39 11.91 -8.94
C LEU A 109 11.53 12.21 -9.91
N ARG A 110 11.58 13.42 -10.50
CA ARG A 110 12.58 13.82 -11.52
C ARG A 110 14.05 13.69 -11.09
N LYS A 111 14.32 13.62 -9.78
CA LYS A 111 15.66 13.43 -9.23
C LYS A 111 16.04 11.96 -9.08
N ARG A 112 15.09 11.05 -9.27
CA ARG A 112 15.31 9.60 -9.22
C ARG A 112 15.47 9.08 -10.65
N HIS A 113 16.25 8.04 -10.83
CA HIS A 113 16.47 7.41 -12.11
C HIS A 113 15.93 5.99 -12.11
N PHE A 114 15.44 5.56 -13.27
CA PHE A 114 15.06 4.17 -13.48
C PHE A 114 16.31 3.29 -13.55
N GLU A 115 16.36 2.25 -12.72
CA GLU A 115 17.47 1.31 -12.68
C GLU A 115 16.97 -0.08 -13.08
N LEU A 116 17.38 -0.54 -14.27
CA LEU A 116 16.99 -1.85 -14.79
C LEU A 116 17.46 -2.99 -13.88
N ALA A 117 18.61 -2.86 -13.24
CA ALA A 117 19.14 -3.87 -12.32
C ALA A 117 18.22 -4.09 -11.12
N THR A 118 17.70 -3.02 -10.50
CA THR A 118 16.74 -3.08 -9.39
C THR A 118 15.47 -3.80 -9.82
N VAL A 119 14.93 -3.44 -10.99
CA VAL A 119 13.72 -4.07 -11.52
C VAL A 119 13.95 -5.55 -11.83
N THR A 120 15.09 -5.90 -12.42
CA THR A 120 15.43 -7.29 -12.73
C THR A 120 15.52 -8.14 -11.46
N ALA A 121 16.12 -7.63 -10.38
CA ALA A 121 16.18 -8.31 -9.09
C ALA A 121 14.76 -8.53 -8.51
N LEU A 122 13.89 -7.51 -8.55
CA LEU A 122 12.50 -7.64 -8.10
C LEU A 122 11.69 -8.65 -8.94
N LEU A 123 11.90 -8.69 -10.26
CA LEU A 123 11.28 -9.69 -11.13
C LEU A 123 11.73 -11.10 -10.77
N GLN A 124 13.02 -11.32 -10.50
CA GLN A 124 13.54 -12.61 -10.07
C GLN A 124 12.91 -13.07 -8.75
N HIS A 125 12.74 -12.17 -7.77
CA HIS A 125 12.02 -12.50 -6.53
C HIS A 125 10.55 -12.86 -6.77
N ALA A 126 9.93 -12.28 -7.81
CA ALA A 126 8.56 -12.61 -8.22
C ALA A 126 8.50 -13.85 -9.15
N GLY A 127 9.58 -14.61 -9.33
CA GLY A 127 9.61 -15.76 -10.22
C GLY A 127 9.40 -15.44 -11.70
N LYS A 128 9.64 -14.17 -12.12
CA LYS A 128 9.46 -13.72 -13.51
C LYS A 128 10.80 -13.65 -14.25
N SER A 129 10.82 -14.11 -15.52
CA SER A 129 11.99 -13.98 -16.39
C SER A 129 12.15 -12.55 -16.92
N PRO A 130 13.34 -12.15 -17.40
CA PRO A 130 13.55 -10.84 -18.00
C PRO A 130 12.65 -10.56 -19.22
N ASP A 131 12.24 -11.59 -19.96
CA ASP A 131 11.35 -11.47 -21.12
C ASP A 131 9.96 -10.92 -20.73
N PHE A 132 9.57 -11.05 -19.46
CA PHE A 132 8.34 -10.48 -18.92
C PHE A 132 8.26 -8.97 -19.12
N LEU A 133 9.39 -8.26 -19.19
CA LEU A 133 9.45 -6.81 -19.43
C LEU A 133 8.89 -6.41 -20.80
N ALA A 134 8.97 -7.27 -21.79
CA ALA A 134 8.48 -7.00 -23.14
C ALA A 134 6.97 -7.30 -23.31
N LYS A 135 6.32 -7.96 -22.34
CA LYS A 135 4.90 -8.31 -22.39
C LYS A 135 4.04 -7.06 -22.36
N ASN A 136 2.97 -7.02 -23.16
CA ASN A 136 2.02 -5.91 -23.12
C ASN A 136 1.18 -5.94 -21.84
N ALA A 137 0.88 -4.79 -21.28
CA ALA A 137 0.05 -4.67 -20.08
C ALA A 137 -1.37 -5.22 -20.28
N SER A 138 -1.90 -5.12 -21.50
CA SER A 138 -3.22 -5.68 -21.90
C SER A 138 -3.28 -7.22 -21.84
N ASP A 139 -2.13 -7.88 -21.93
CA ASP A 139 -2.03 -9.34 -22.01
C ASP A 139 -1.74 -9.98 -20.65
N LEU A 140 -1.62 -9.15 -19.61
CA LEU A 140 -1.33 -9.62 -18.26
C LEU A 140 -2.57 -10.20 -17.58
N SER A 141 -2.37 -11.32 -16.87
CA SER A 141 -3.35 -11.79 -15.90
C SER A 141 -3.52 -10.81 -14.74
N GLY A 142 -4.58 -10.96 -13.94
CA GLY A 142 -4.77 -10.14 -12.74
C GLY A 142 -3.59 -10.22 -11.78
N GLY A 143 -3.03 -11.43 -11.56
CA GLY A 143 -1.85 -11.64 -10.72
C GLY A 143 -0.59 -10.98 -11.28
N GLU A 144 -0.36 -11.12 -12.59
CA GLU A 144 0.77 -10.46 -13.25
C GLU A 144 0.67 -8.94 -13.18
N SER A 145 -0.52 -8.38 -13.37
CA SER A 145 -0.78 -6.94 -13.22
C SER A 145 -0.49 -6.45 -11.80
N GLN A 146 -0.84 -7.25 -10.79
CA GLN A 146 -0.56 -6.94 -9.38
C GLN A 146 0.95 -6.97 -9.11
N VAL A 147 1.67 -7.98 -9.60
CA VAL A 147 3.14 -8.06 -9.50
C VAL A 147 3.79 -6.84 -10.16
N VAL A 148 3.38 -6.44 -11.37
CA VAL A 148 3.91 -5.24 -12.04
C VAL A 148 3.67 -3.98 -11.21
N ALA A 149 2.47 -3.80 -10.66
CA ALA A 149 2.15 -2.64 -9.83
C ALA A 149 2.95 -2.62 -8.53
N LEU A 150 3.17 -3.80 -7.92
CA LEU A 150 3.99 -3.91 -6.72
C LEU A 150 5.46 -3.58 -7.04
N ILE A 151 6.07 -4.17 -8.08
CA ILE A 151 7.44 -3.86 -8.50
C ILE A 151 7.59 -2.38 -8.84
N ARG A 152 6.60 -1.79 -9.56
CA ARG A 152 6.55 -0.35 -9.86
C ARG A 152 6.60 0.50 -8.61
N THR A 153 6.04 0.02 -7.51
CA THR A 153 6.04 0.69 -6.21
C THR A 153 7.36 0.45 -5.47
N LEU A 154 7.82 -0.80 -5.38
CA LEU A 154 9.01 -1.19 -4.60
C LEU A 154 10.30 -0.57 -5.12
N GLN A 155 10.45 -0.42 -6.45
CA GLN A 155 11.62 0.24 -7.06
C GLN A 155 11.78 1.71 -6.63
N LEU A 156 10.73 2.32 -6.09
CA LEU A 156 10.78 3.67 -5.50
C LEU A 156 11.32 3.68 -4.07
N ASN A 157 11.66 2.52 -3.52
CA ASN A 157 12.15 2.38 -2.16
C ASN A 157 11.28 3.11 -1.13
N PRO A 158 9.98 2.74 -1.00
CA PRO A 158 9.09 3.36 -0.02
C PRO A 158 9.50 3.02 1.42
N GLU A 159 9.16 3.91 2.36
CA GLU A 159 9.30 3.66 3.80
C GLU A 159 8.10 2.84 4.34
N VAL A 160 6.92 3.07 3.75
CA VAL A 160 5.68 2.40 4.16
C VAL A 160 4.89 1.94 2.94
N LEU A 161 4.36 0.71 3.02
CA LEU A 161 3.36 0.20 2.10
C LEU A 161 1.98 0.17 2.76
N LEU A 162 0.99 0.73 2.07
CA LEU A 162 -0.42 0.66 2.40
C LEU A 162 -1.09 -0.26 1.37
N LEU A 163 -1.38 -1.49 1.74
CA LEU A 163 -1.76 -2.60 0.85
C LEU A 163 -3.25 -2.89 1.01
N ASP A 164 -4.04 -2.52 0.02
CA ASP A 164 -5.49 -2.68 0.04
C ASP A 164 -5.91 -3.96 -0.69
N GLU A 165 -6.08 -5.04 0.05
CA GLU A 165 -6.43 -6.37 -0.45
C GLU A 165 -5.55 -6.83 -1.65
N PRO A 166 -4.20 -6.79 -1.53
CA PRO A 166 -3.30 -6.93 -2.68
C PRO A 166 -3.36 -8.31 -3.34
N THR A 167 -4.01 -9.28 -2.74
CA THR A 167 -4.08 -10.68 -3.22
C THR A 167 -5.52 -11.18 -3.42
N ALA A 168 -6.55 -10.37 -3.17
CA ALA A 168 -7.95 -10.82 -3.10
C ALA A 168 -8.51 -11.43 -4.41
N ALA A 169 -7.92 -11.08 -5.57
CA ALA A 169 -8.36 -11.57 -6.88
C ALA A 169 -7.34 -12.52 -7.53
N LEU A 170 -6.39 -13.04 -6.74
CA LEU A 170 -5.28 -13.84 -7.23
C LEU A 170 -5.47 -15.33 -6.91
N ASP A 171 -4.92 -16.17 -7.75
CA ASP A 171 -4.75 -17.59 -7.44
C ASP A 171 -3.69 -17.77 -6.33
N PRO A 172 -3.65 -18.94 -5.67
CA PRO A 172 -2.74 -19.17 -4.55
C PRO A 172 -1.25 -19.05 -4.88
N ALA A 173 -0.84 -19.29 -6.14
CA ALA A 173 0.55 -19.15 -6.54
C ALA A 173 0.92 -17.67 -6.70
N SER A 174 0.12 -16.91 -7.43
CA SER A 174 0.27 -15.45 -7.58
C SER A 174 0.20 -14.70 -6.23
N SER A 175 -0.64 -15.18 -5.32
CA SER A 175 -0.71 -14.60 -3.95
C SER A 175 0.61 -14.78 -3.21
N ARG A 176 1.23 -15.95 -3.28
CA ARG A 176 2.54 -16.22 -2.67
C ARG A 176 3.66 -15.38 -3.30
N ASP A 177 3.63 -15.16 -4.62
CA ASP A 177 4.61 -14.30 -5.30
C ASP A 177 4.54 -12.85 -4.76
N VAL A 178 3.33 -12.32 -4.55
CA VAL A 178 3.10 -10.98 -3.97
C VAL A 178 3.55 -10.93 -2.51
N GLU A 179 3.19 -11.94 -1.69
CA GLU A 179 3.61 -12.03 -0.29
C GLU A 179 5.15 -12.08 -0.18
N ALA A 180 5.81 -12.93 -0.99
CA ALA A 180 7.26 -13.07 -0.99
C ALA A 180 7.99 -11.77 -1.38
N LEU A 181 7.46 -11.00 -2.34
CA LEU A 181 8.01 -9.70 -2.71
C LEU A 181 7.92 -8.70 -1.55
N ILE A 182 6.80 -8.68 -0.82
CA ILE A 182 6.60 -7.77 0.30
C ILE A 182 7.48 -8.17 1.48
N ASP A 183 7.60 -9.46 1.78
CA ASP A 183 8.48 -9.98 2.83
C ASP A 183 9.95 -9.67 2.52
N ALA A 184 10.40 -9.88 1.27
CA ALA A 184 11.75 -9.53 0.85
C ALA A 184 12.03 -8.03 0.98
N TRP A 185 11.10 -7.18 0.53
CA TRP A 185 11.21 -5.74 0.70
C TRP A 185 11.27 -5.33 2.17
N PHE A 186 10.43 -5.91 3.02
CA PHE A 186 10.40 -5.59 4.46
C PHE A 186 11.69 -6.03 5.16
N ALA A 187 12.21 -7.22 4.84
CA ALA A 187 13.42 -7.78 5.45
C ALA A 187 14.70 -7.01 5.08
N ASP A 188 14.73 -6.31 3.95
CA ASP A 188 15.87 -5.57 3.45
C ASP A 188 16.19 -4.29 4.25
N ASP A 189 15.20 -3.71 4.95
CA ASP A 189 15.38 -2.50 5.78
C ASP A 189 14.49 -2.54 7.03
N PRO A 190 15.09 -2.61 8.26
CA PRO A 190 14.35 -2.69 9.52
C PRO A 190 13.57 -1.42 9.88
N THR A 191 13.71 -0.36 9.09
CA THR A 191 12.94 0.89 9.31
C THR A 191 11.62 0.91 8.56
N ARG A 192 11.38 -0.03 7.63
CA ARG A 192 10.15 -0.14 6.84
C ARG A 192 8.99 -0.64 7.68
N ALA A 193 7.80 -0.28 7.29
CA ALA A 193 6.56 -0.74 7.89
C ALA A 193 5.49 -0.96 6.83
N TYR A 194 4.43 -1.72 7.15
CA TYR A 194 3.29 -1.81 6.26
C TYR A 194 1.96 -2.00 7.00
N VAL A 195 0.90 -1.61 6.30
CA VAL A 195 -0.49 -1.91 6.68
C VAL A 195 -1.10 -2.77 5.59
N TRP A 196 -1.53 -3.97 5.95
CA TRP A 196 -2.13 -4.97 5.07
C TRP A 196 -3.62 -5.09 5.34
N VAL A 197 -4.46 -4.72 4.40
CA VAL A 197 -5.90 -5.00 4.47
C VAL A 197 -6.18 -6.36 3.84
N SER A 198 -6.87 -7.23 4.56
CA SER A 198 -7.34 -8.51 4.06
C SER A 198 -8.70 -8.88 4.66
N HIS A 199 -9.48 -9.66 3.92
CA HIS A 199 -10.65 -10.37 4.44
C HIS A 199 -10.32 -11.81 4.84
N ASP A 200 -9.11 -12.30 4.50
CA ASP A 200 -8.58 -13.60 4.87
C ASP A 200 -7.78 -13.47 6.18
N LEU A 201 -8.32 -14.09 7.24
CA LEU A 201 -7.73 -14.04 8.59
C LEU A 201 -6.42 -14.81 8.67
N GLU A 202 -6.30 -15.95 7.98
CA GLU A 202 -5.08 -16.76 7.99
C GLU A 202 -3.94 -16.00 7.31
N GLN A 203 -4.23 -15.33 6.19
CA GLN A 203 -3.27 -14.46 5.52
C GLN A 203 -2.88 -13.28 6.41
N ALA A 204 -3.83 -12.61 7.04
CA ALA A 204 -3.58 -11.50 7.95
C ALA A 204 -2.65 -11.92 9.10
N GLN A 205 -2.89 -13.09 9.71
CA GLN A 205 -2.05 -13.64 10.78
C GLN A 205 -0.64 -13.98 10.30
N ARG A 206 -0.50 -14.52 9.08
CA ARG A 206 0.80 -14.88 8.53
C ARG A 206 1.63 -13.65 8.17
N MET A 207 0.99 -12.60 7.65
CA MET A 207 1.65 -11.42 7.12
C MET A 207 1.86 -10.30 8.14
N SER A 208 1.37 -10.42 9.38
CA SER A 208 1.46 -9.31 10.34
C SER A 208 1.57 -9.76 11.78
N ASP A 209 2.13 -8.88 12.62
CA ASP A 209 2.32 -9.09 14.05
C ASP A 209 1.28 -8.30 14.86
N ILE A 210 0.70 -7.25 14.27
CA ILE A 210 -0.30 -6.38 14.90
C ILE A 210 -1.60 -6.54 14.11
N HIS A 211 -2.66 -6.95 14.82
CA HIS A 211 -3.96 -7.21 14.19
C HIS A 211 -4.98 -6.18 14.65
N LEU A 212 -5.59 -5.50 13.70
CA LEU A 212 -6.66 -4.55 13.93
C LEU A 212 -7.94 -5.01 13.21
N HIS A 213 -9.07 -4.53 13.70
CA HIS A 213 -10.38 -4.82 13.10
C HIS A 213 -11.11 -3.53 12.78
N MET A 214 -11.71 -3.46 11.59
CA MET A 214 -12.53 -2.34 11.15
C MET A 214 -13.99 -2.76 11.05
N SER A 215 -14.85 -2.06 11.79
CA SER A 215 -16.30 -2.28 11.74
C SER A 215 -17.05 -0.94 11.71
N ALA A 216 -17.91 -0.74 10.72
CA ALA A 216 -18.71 0.48 10.55
C ALA A 216 -17.90 1.79 10.71
N GLY A 217 -16.71 1.83 10.14
CA GLY A 217 -15.81 2.98 10.19
C GLY A 217 -15.04 3.15 11.51
N VAL A 218 -15.17 2.22 12.45
CA VAL A 218 -14.42 2.20 13.72
C VAL A 218 -13.25 1.23 13.62
N LEU A 219 -12.03 1.72 13.84
CA LEU A 219 -10.84 0.91 13.97
C LEU A 219 -10.64 0.53 15.43
N SER A 220 -10.43 -0.74 15.71
CA SER A 220 -10.18 -1.27 17.06
C SER A 220 -9.02 -2.27 17.04
N GLY A 221 -8.33 -2.45 18.18
CA GLY A 221 -7.41 -3.55 18.37
C GLY A 221 -8.16 -4.88 18.24
N ALA A 222 -7.54 -5.92 17.66
CA ALA A 222 -8.12 -7.24 17.69
C ALA A 222 -8.20 -7.69 19.15
N THR A 223 -9.41 -7.95 19.64
CA THR A 223 -9.59 -8.66 20.91
C THR A 223 -8.99 -10.05 20.70
N GLN A 224 -7.92 -10.37 21.43
CA GLN A 224 -7.46 -11.76 21.48
C GLN A 224 -8.65 -12.60 21.98
N ALA A 225 -9.12 -13.49 21.11
CA ALA A 225 -10.15 -14.46 21.46
C ALA A 225 -9.53 -15.59 22.27
#